data_daa99fb202790039395010706fc820cc
#
_entry.id   daa99fb202790039395010706fc820cc
#
_cell.length_a   1.000
_cell.length_b   1.000
_cell.length_c   1.000
_cell.angle_alpha   90.00
_cell.angle_beta   90.00
_cell.angle_gamma   90.00
#
_symmetry.space_group_name_H-M   'P 1'
#
loop_
_entity.id
_entity.type
_entity.pdbx_description
1 polymer ?
#
loop_
_entity_poly.entity_id
_entity_poly.type
_entity_poly.pdbx_seq_one_letter_code
_entity_poly.pdbx_strand_id
1 'polypeptide(L)'
;MKASFLRITGITVLGVAFVAVLTTGSARGGRAGSQTGADQCAARLATFDTLDFDVFSNQKWPRLSESHASDIVVTWPDGHETNGIARHIDDLRGMFVYAPNTNIAVHPIRICSGDYTAVTGIMTGTFSRPMPTGEGKTVAPTGKSFRLTMATIGHWKGATMDHEWLFWDNQEFMRQIGLAQ
;
A
#
# COMPACT_ATOMS: atom_id res chain seq x y z
N MET A 1 44.22 73.00 -47.35
CA MET A 1 43.98 74.36 -46.81
C MET A 1 43.20 74.27 -45.50
N LYS A 2 43.81 74.89 -44.45
CA LYS A 2 43.16 75.43 -43.23
C LYS A 2 42.08 74.58 -42.54
N ALA A 3 42.38 73.89 -41.42
CA ALA A 3 42.42 74.44 -40.06
C ALA A 3 41.08 75.07 -39.57
N SER A 4 40.50 74.50 -38.57
CA SER A 4 40.07 75.26 -37.40
C SER A 4 39.72 74.30 -36.23
N PHE A 5 40.34 74.63 -35.13
CA PHE A 5 40.12 74.10 -33.79
C PHE A 5 38.81 74.59 -33.23
N LEU A 6 38.11 73.69 -32.47
CA LEU A 6 37.30 74.15 -31.37
C LEU A 6 37.38 73.19 -30.22
N ARG A 7 37.93 73.66 -29.14
CA ARG A 7 37.94 73.02 -27.79
C ARG A 7 36.57 73.29 -27.15
N ILE A 8 35.94 72.30 -26.62
CA ILE A 8 34.92 72.49 -25.57
C ILE A 8 35.15 71.47 -24.45
N THR A 9 35.28 72.05 -23.30
CA THR A 9 35.48 71.60 -21.94
C THR A 9 34.58 70.46 -21.46
N GLY A 10 35.14 69.72 -20.52
CA GLY A 10 34.60 68.50 -19.90
C GLY A 10 33.31 68.62 -19.16
N ILE A 11 32.63 67.48 -19.12
CA ILE A 11 31.62 67.16 -18.11
C ILE A 11 31.99 65.78 -17.59
N THR A 12 32.37 65.74 -16.33
CA THR A 12 32.57 64.50 -15.55
C THR A 12 31.22 63.92 -15.23
N VAL A 13 30.83 62.81 -15.86
CA VAL A 13 29.63 62.03 -15.49
C VAL A 13 30.11 60.91 -14.56
N LEU A 14 29.68 60.99 -13.33
CA LEU A 14 29.83 59.98 -12.31
C LEU A 14 29.09 58.72 -12.75
N GLY A 15 29.80 57.68 -13.12
CA GLY A 15 29.23 56.37 -13.45
C GLY A 15 28.76 55.66 -12.19
N VAL A 16 27.46 55.57 -11.99
CA VAL A 16 26.84 54.66 -10.99
C VAL A 16 26.95 53.25 -11.55
N ALA A 17 27.82 52.45 -11.03
CA ALA A 17 27.89 51.03 -11.33
C ALA A 17 26.66 50.34 -10.73
N PHE A 18 25.71 49.95 -11.55
CA PHE A 18 24.65 48.99 -11.19
C PHE A 18 25.30 47.60 -11.09
N VAL A 19 25.51 47.14 -9.86
CA VAL A 19 25.80 45.74 -9.61
C VAL A 19 24.50 44.98 -9.76
N ALA A 20 24.28 44.36 -10.92
CA ALA A 20 23.22 43.38 -11.12
C ALA A 20 23.55 42.14 -10.27
N VAL A 21 22.94 42.02 -9.09
CA VAL A 21 22.95 40.79 -8.32
C VAL A 21 22.08 39.80 -9.11
N LEU A 22 22.73 38.93 -9.89
CA LEU A 22 22.12 37.73 -10.43
C LEU A 22 21.81 36.78 -9.27
N THR A 23 20.58 36.89 -8.71
CA THR A 23 20.03 35.83 -7.88
C THR A 23 19.77 34.63 -8.77
N THR A 24 20.70 33.69 -8.76
CA THR A 24 20.44 32.34 -9.30
C THR A 24 19.33 31.70 -8.46
N GLY A 25 18.11 31.85 -8.91
CA GLY A 25 16.97 31.12 -8.39
C GLY A 25 17.21 29.63 -8.64
N SER A 26 17.74 28.92 -7.64
CA SER A 26 17.75 27.46 -7.66
C SER A 26 16.30 26.98 -7.80
N ALA A 27 15.98 26.42 -8.95
CA ALA A 27 14.70 25.79 -9.19
C ALA A 27 14.54 24.61 -8.20
N ARG A 28 13.81 24.85 -7.12
CA ARG A 28 13.37 23.83 -6.13
C ARG A 28 12.22 22.94 -6.68
N GLY A 29 12.14 22.75 -8.01
CA GLY A 29 11.06 21.98 -8.63
C GLY A 29 11.09 20.46 -8.39
N GLY A 30 12.24 19.89 -7.97
CA GLY A 30 12.37 18.43 -7.82
C GLY A 30 11.97 17.85 -6.45
N ARG A 31 11.86 18.70 -5.43
CA ARG A 31 11.63 18.23 -4.05
C ARG A 31 10.15 18.09 -3.66
N ALA A 32 9.27 18.89 -4.26
CA ALA A 32 7.84 18.84 -3.95
C ALA A 32 7.17 17.54 -4.44
N GLY A 33 7.51 17.05 -5.65
CA GLY A 33 6.96 15.80 -6.16
C GLY A 33 7.45 14.55 -5.41
N SER A 34 8.70 14.55 -4.94
CA SER A 34 9.26 13.45 -4.13
C SER A 34 8.65 13.41 -2.71
N GLN A 35 8.34 14.56 -2.13
CA GLN A 35 7.75 14.65 -0.80
C GLN A 35 6.30 14.17 -0.80
N THR A 36 5.51 14.56 -1.80
CA THR A 36 4.13 14.07 -1.96
C THR A 36 4.06 12.57 -2.23
N GLY A 37 4.99 11.99 -2.98
CA GLY A 37 5.08 10.54 -3.19
C GLY A 37 5.39 9.77 -1.90
N ALA A 38 6.29 10.29 -1.06
CA ALA A 38 6.61 9.70 0.23
C ALA A 38 5.42 9.77 1.20
N ASP A 39 4.68 10.89 1.22
CA ASP A 39 3.48 11.05 2.04
C ASP A 39 2.36 10.11 1.60
N GLN A 40 2.17 9.91 0.29
CA GLN A 40 1.20 8.93 -0.24
C GLN A 40 1.57 7.51 0.16
N CYS A 41 2.85 7.12 0.06
CA CYS A 41 3.33 5.82 0.49
C CYS A 41 3.11 5.60 2.00
N ALA A 42 3.40 6.59 2.83
CA ALA A 42 3.15 6.51 4.27
C ALA A 42 1.66 6.32 4.58
N ALA A 43 0.79 7.07 3.90
CA ALA A 43 -0.66 6.94 4.05
C ALA A 43 -1.17 5.55 3.63
N ARG A 44 -0.75 5.04 2.47
CA ARG A 44 -1.14 3.70 1.97
C ARG A 44 -0.71 2.59 2.93
N LEU A 45 0.52 2.65 3.44
CA LEU A 45 1.01 1.67 4.42
C LEU A 45 0.26 1.76 5.75
N ALA A 46 -0.12 2.95 6.20
CA ALA A 46 -0.96 3.11 7.39
C ALA A 46 -2.39 2.59 7.18
N THR A 47 -2.96 2.80 5.98
CA THR A 47 -4.24 2.20 5.61
C THR A 47 -4.16 0.68 5.59
N PHE A 48 -3.04 0.11 5.11
CA PHE A 48 -2.81 -1.33 5.11
C PHE A 48 -2.73 -1.91 6.54
N ASP A 49 -2.03 -1.23 7.45
CA ASP A 49 -2.01 -1.63 8.87
C ASP A 49 -3.43 -1.62 9.47
N THR A 50 -4.21 -0.58 9.19
CA THR A 50 -5.61 -0.50 9.65
C THR A 50 -6.46 -1.61 9.05
N LEU A 51 -6.28 -1.94 7.76
CA LEU A 51 -6.95 -3.04 7.09
C LEU A 51 -6.73 -4.35 7.83
N ASP A 52 -5.49 -4.75 8.07
CA ASP A 52 -5.19 -6.07 8.62
C ASP A 52 -5.40 -6.13 10.13
N PHE A 53 -4.92 -5.11 10.87
CA PHE A 53 -4.92 -5.16 12.34
C PHE A 53 -6.29 -4.86 12.94
N ASP A 54 -7.10 -4.04 12.28
CA ASP A 54 -8.39 -3.60 12.81
C ASP A 54 -9.59 -4.10 11.99
N VAL A 55 -9.58 -3.93 10.69
CA VAL A 55 -10.76 -4.26 9.85
C VAL A 55 -10.88 -5.77 9.67
N PHE A 56 -9.86 -6.43 9.14
CA PHE A 56 -9.85 -7.87 8.90
C PHE A 56 -9.89 -8.65 10.22
N SER A 57 -8.94 -8.42 11.11
CA SER A 57 -8.80 -9.18 12.36
C SER A 57 -10.00 -9.06 13.30
N ASN A 58 -10.75 -7.97 13.24
CA ASN A 58 -11.99 -7.78 14.00
C ASN A 58 -13.26 -7.91 13.16
N GLN A 59 -13.16 -8.40 11.91
CA GLN A 59 -14.28 -8.65 11.01
C GLN A 59 -15.19 -7.43 10.80
N LYS A 60 -14.59 -6.22 10.74
CA LYS A 60 -15.32 -4.95 10.54
C LYS A 60 -15.62 -4.72 9.05
N TRP A 61 -16.28 -5.67 8.41
CA TRP A 61 -16.51 -5.73 6.95
C TRP A 61 -17.06 -4.45 6.33
N PRO A 62 -17.99 -3.68 6.95
CA PRO A 62 -18.43 -2.41 6.39
C PRO A 62 -17.33 -1.38 6.19
N ARG A 63 -16.19 -1.52 6.89
CA ARG A 63 -15.05 -0.63 6.77
C ARG A 63 -14.01 -1.07 5.73
N LEU A 64 -14.21 -2.23 5.07
CA LEU A 64 -13.29 -2.71 4.04
C LEU A 64 -13.14 -1.71 2.88
N SER A 65 -14.20 -0.94 2.60
CA SER A 65 -14.18 0.14 1.61
C SER A 65 -13.23 1.31 1.92
N GLU A 66 -12.66 1.37 3.13
CA GLU A 66 -11.63 2.36 3.47
C GLU A 66 -10.30 2.07 2.75
N SER A 67 -10.07 0.81 2.37
CA SER A 67 -8.85 0.35 1.70
C SER A 67 -9.09 -0.26 0.32
N HIS A 68 -10.32 -0.69 -0.01
CA HIS A 68 -10.65 -1.39 -1.26
C HIS A 68 -11.66 -0.60 -2.09
N ALA A 69 -11.42 -0.52 -3.40
CA ALA A 69 -12.40 -0.03 -4.34
C ALA A 69 -13.60 -0.99 -4.44
N SER A 70 -14.76 -0.47 -4.84
CA SER A 70 -15.97 -1.29 -4.97
C SER A 70 -15.84 -2.41 -6.01
N ASP A 71 -14.99 -2.20 -7.03
CA ASP A 71 -14.68 -3.07 -8.15
C ASP A 71 -13.32 -3.76 -8.01
N ILE A 72 -12.76 -3.83 -6.81
CA ILE A 72 -11.48 -4.49 -6.52
C ILE A 72 -11.38 -5.87 -7.18
N VAL A 73 -10.25 -6.17 -7.76
CA VAL A 73 -9.87 -7.52 -8.19
C VAL A 73 -8.90 -8.10 -7.17
N VAL A 74 -9.18 -9.30 -6.67
CA VAL A 74 -8.31 -9.98 -5.71
C VAL A 74 -7.86 -11.31 -6.30
N THR A 75 -6.54 -11.48 -6.43
CA THR A 75 -5.92 -12.74 -6.87
C THR A 75 -5.48 -13.54 -5.64
N TRP A 76 -6.01 -14.75 -5.50
CA TRP A 76 -5.79 -15.64 -4.37
C TRP A 76 -4.59 -16.57 -4.60
N PRO A 77 -4.02 -17.19 -3.54
CA PRO A 77 -2.82 -18.03 -3.66
C PRO A 77 -2.97 -19.29 -4.52
N ASP A 78 -4.19 -19.73 -4.80
CA ASP A 78 -4.49 -20.84 -5.71
C ASP A 78 -4.71 -20.39 -7.16
N GLY A 79 -4.59 -19.07 -7.42
CA GLY A 79 -4.70 -18.46 -8.74
C GLY A 79 -6.11 -18.09 -9.17
N HIS A 80 -7.15 -18.35 -8.35
CA HIS A 80 -8.46 -17.82 -8.69
C HIS A 80 -8.56 -16.31 -8.41
N GLU A 81 -9.51 -15.65 -9.06
CA GLU A 81 -9.78 -14.23 -8.87
C GLU A 81 -11.19 -13.98 -8.32
N THR A 82 -11.27 -13.03 -7.43
CA THR A 82 -12.52 -12.47 -6.93
C THR A 82 -12.70 -11.07 -7.48
N ASN A 83 -13.89 -10.76 -7.99
CA ASN A 83 -14.22 -9.46 -8.55
C ASN A 83 -15.29 -8.78 -7.69
N GLY A 84 -14.96 -7.58 -7.22
CA GLY A 84 -15.81 -6.71 -6.41
C GLY A 84 -15.74 -6.98 -4.91
N ILE A 85 -15.84 -5.88 -4.14
CA ILE A 85 -15.68 -5.88 -2.69
C ILE A 85 -16.67 -6.77 -1.95
N ALA A 86 -17.90 -6.89 -2.44
CA ALA A 86 -18.91 -7.71 -1.79
C ALA A 86 -18.52 -9.20 -1.81
N ARG A 87 -18.07 -9.69 -2.98
CA ARG A 87 -17.60 -11.06 -3.13
C ARG A 87 -16.34 -11.30 -2.32
N HIS A 88 -15.39 -10.37 -2.33
CA HIS A 88 -14.18 -10.46 -1.52
C HIS A 88 -14.50 -10.58 -0.03
N ILE A 89 -15.46 -9.82 0.50
CA ILE A 89 -15.92 -9.94 1.89
C ILE A 89 -16.44 -11.35 2.19
N ASP A 90 -17.19 -11.96 1.27
CA ASP A 90 -17.72 -13.31 1.48
C ASP A 90 -16.58 -14.35 1.54
N ASP A 91 -15.55 -14.20 0.69
CA ASP A 91 -14.39 -15.08 0.70
C ASP A 91 -13.56 -14.91 2.00
N LEU A 92 -13.34 -13.66 2.46
CA LEU A 92 -12.67 -13.39 3.74
C LEU A 92 -13.43 -14.01 4.92
N ARG A 93 -14.76 -13.91 4.95
CA ARG A 93 -15.60 -14.52 5.99
C ARG A 93 -15.42 -16.03 6.07
N GLY A 94 -15.12 -16.68 4.94
CA GLY A 94 -14.93 -18.12 4.87
C GLY A 94 -13.88 -18.63 5.86
N MET A 95 -12.78 -17.90 6.08
CA MET A 95 -11.75 -18.27 7.05
C MET A 95 -12.26 -18.22 8.49
N PHE A 96 -13.05 -17.23 8.84
CA PHE A 96 -13.59 -17.06 10.21
C PHE A 96 -14.66 -18.09 10.57
N VAL A 97 -15.22 -18.81 9.60
CA VAL A 97 -16.16 -19.93 9.85
C VAL A 97 -15.46 -21.02 10.66
N TYR A 98 -14.26 -21.42 10.27
CA TYR A 98 -13.54 -22.54 10.90
C TYR A 98 -12.42 -22.12 11.86
N ALA A 99 -11.90 -20.92 11.70
CA ALA A 99 -10.86 -20.32 12.54
C ALA A 99 -11.28 -18.91 13.01
N PRO A 100 -12.28 -18.82 13.93
CA PRO A 100 -12.91 -17.54 14.31
C PRO A 100 -12.00 -16.55 15.02
N ASN A 101 -10.85 -17.01 15.52
CA ASN A 101 -9.81 -16.19 16.14
C ASN A 101 -8.65 -15.84 15.20
N THR A 102 -8.88 -15.92 13.90
CA THR A 102 -7.88 -15.47 12.92
C THR A 102 -7.52 -14.01 13.14
N ASN A 103 -6.21 -13.72 13.15
CA ASN A 103 -5.69 -12.40 13.47
C ASN A 103 -4.38 -12.14 12.73
N ILE A 104 -4.18 -10.90 12.28
CA ILE A 104 -2.91 -10.34 11.81
C ILE A 104 -2.58 -9.15 12.71
N ALA A 105 -1.44 -9.17 13.40
CA ALA A 105 -1.06 -8.14 14.37
C ALA A 105 0.25 -7.44 14.06
N VAL A 106 0.95 -7.87 13.00
CA VAL A 106 2.26 -7.31 12.65
C VAL A 106 2.55 -7.45 11.17
N HIS A 107 3.16 -6.40 10.60
CA HIS A 107 3.73 -6.38 9.26
C HIS A 107 5.26 -6.25 9.35
N PRO A 108 6.02 -7.37 9.36
CA PRO A 108 7.48 -7.34 9.46
C PRO A 108 8.19 -6.62 8.31
N ILE A 109 7.63 -6.72 7.10
CA ILE A 109 8.13 -6.04 5.91
C ILE A 109 7.02 -5.16 5.35
N ARG A 110 7.36 -3.90 5.08
CA ARG A 110 6.44 -2.90 4.53
C ARG A 110 7.18 -2.09 3.48
N ILE A 111 6.77 -2.21 2.25
CA ILE A 111 7.40 -1.55 1.09
C ILE A 111 6.32 -0.81 0.32
N CYS A 112 6.63 0.39 -0.14
CA CYS A 112 5.81 1.14 -1.08
C CYS A 112 6.68 1.78 -2.15
N SER A 113 6.25 1.69 -3.39
CA SER A 113 6.88 2.34 -4.54
C SER A 113 5.83 2.72 -5.56
N GLY A 114 5.70 4.02 -5.83
CA GLY A 114 4.64 4.54 -6.70
C GLY A 114 3.26 4.11 -6.21
N ASP A 115 2.50 3.49 -7.09
CA ASP A 115 1.14 3.04 -6.79
C ASP A 115 1.05 1.62 -6.22
N TYR A 116 2.18 1.04 -5.80
CA TYR A 116 2.22 -0.31 -5.24
C TYR A 116 2.68 -0.33 -3.80
N THR A 117 2.02 -1.17 -3.00
CA THR A 117 2.50 -1.58 -1.68
C THR A 117 2.78 -3.09 -1.68
N ALA A 118 3.78 -3.51 -0.91
CA ALA A 118 4.01 -4.91 -0.57
C ALA A 118 4.23 -5.01 0.93
N VAL A 119 3.41 -5.81 1.60
CA VAL A 119 3.52 -6.05 3.04
C VAL A 119 3.59 -7.54 3.30
N THR A 120 4.30 -7.93 4.38
CA THR A 120 4.18 -9.29 4.90
C THR A 120 3.40 -9.24 6.20
N GLY A 121 2.43 -10.13 6.36
CA GLY A 121 1.64 -10.30 7.57
C GLY A 121 1.98 -11.62 8.28
N ILE A 122 1.89 -11.62 9.59
CA ILE A 122 1.90 -12.87 10.36
C ILE A 122 0.47 -13.17 10.77
N MET A 123 -0.16 -14.08 10.03
CA MET A 123 -1.52 -14.53 10.30
C MET A 123 -1.50 -15.69 11.29
N THR A 124 -2.29 -15.59 12.34
CA THR A 124 -2.44 -16.63 13.37
C THR A 124 -3.91 -17.00 13.55
N GLY A 125 -4.17 -18.20 14.03
CA GLY A 125 -5.52 -18.65 14.35
C GLY A 125 -5.51 -20.09 14.84
N THR A 126 -6.71 -20.63 15.08
CA THR A 126 -6.91 -22.02 15.53
C THR A 126 -8.05 -22.64 14.76
N PHE A 127 -7.81 -23.79 14.14
CA PHE A 127 -8.84 -24.59 13.50
C PHE A 127 -9.74 -25.24 14.58
N SER A 128 -10.75 -24.50 15.01
CA SER A 128 -11.58 -24.84 16.18
C SER A 128 -13.05 -25.16 15.86
N ARG A 129 -13.48 -24.95 14.60
CA ARG A 129 -14.85 -25.24 14.15
C ARG A 129 -14.83 -26.04 12.84
N PRO A 130 -15.92 -26.77 12.48
CA PRO A 130 -15.99 -27.51 11.23
C PRO A 130 -15.70 -26.61 10.02
N MET A 131 -14.82 -27.07 9.12
CA MET A 131 -14.47 -26.37 7.89
C MET A 131 -15.33 -26.88 6.74
N PRO A 132 -16.11 -26.03 6.07
CA PRO A 132 -16.84 -26.41 4.88
C PRO A 132 -15.90 -26.80 3.73
N THR A 133 -16.23 -27.90 3.02
CA THR A 133 -15.47 -28.38 1.86
C THR A 133 -16.30 -28.42 0.58
N GLY A 134 -17.48 -27.78 0.59
CA GLY A 134 -18.43 -27.82 -0.51
C GLY A 134 -19.44 -28.98 -0.39
N GLU A 135 -20.48 -28.94 -1.21
CA GLU A 135 -21.53 -30.00 -1.28
C GLU A 135 -22.15 -30.35 0.10
N GLY A 136 -22.21 -29.42 1.04
CA GLY A 136 -22.69 -29.64 2.39
C GLY A 136 -21.77 -30.48 3.30
N LYS A 137 -20.57 -30.84 2.83
CA LYS A 137 -19.58 -31.58 3.60
C LYS A 137 -18.73 -30.66 4.45
N THR A 138 -18.20 -31.20 5.54
CA THR A 138 -17.29 -30.49 6.44
C THR A 138 -16.15 -31.41 6.89
N VAL A 139 -15.00 -30.79 7.22
CA VAL A 139 -13.91 -31.44 7.94
C VAL A 139 -13.99 -31.08 9.41
N ALA A 140 -13.90 -32.06 10.29
CA ALA A 140 -13.92 -31.83 11.74
C ALA A 140 -12.69 -31.00 12.18
N PRO A 141 -12.85 -30.10 13.16
CA PRO A 141 -11.73 -29.32 13.67
C PRO A 141 -10.69 -30.19 14.36
N THR A 142 -9.43 -29.87 14.18
CA THR A 142 -8.32 -30.55 14.85
C THR A 142 -7.91 -29.90 16.17
N GLY A 143 -8.35 -28.67 16.43
CA GLY A 143 -7.89 -27.84 17.54
C GLY A 143 -6.47 -27.30 17.39
N LYS A 144 -5.80 -27.56 16.26
CA LYS A 144 -4.43 -27.08 16.01
C LYS A 144 -4.44 -25.61 15.62
N SER A 145 -3.44 -24.89 16.13
CA SER A 145 -3.20 -23.50 15.77
C SER A 145 -2.26 -23.41 14.58
N PHE A 146 -2.36 -22.31 13.85
CA PHE A 146 -1.46 -21.95 12.78
C PHE A 146 -0.80 -20.60 13.01
N ARG A 147 0.40 -20.46 12.46
CA ARG A 147 1.14 -19.20 12.37
C ARG A 147 1.76 -19.16 10.96
N LEU A 148 1.15 -18.41 10.08
CA LEU A 148 1.46 -18.39 8.67
C LEU A 148 2.00 -17.02 8.26
N THR A 149 3.14 -17.01 7.58
CA THR A 149 3.61 -15.78 6.93
C THR A 149 2.87 -15.64 5.60
N MET A 150 2.25 -14.50 5.42
CA MET A 150 1.63 -14.13 4.15
C MET A 150 2.31 -12.89 3.58
N ALA A 151 2.20 -12.69 2.28
CA ALA A 151 2.55 -11.45 1.62
C ALA A 151 1.35 -10.95 0.82
N THR A 152 1.11 -9.65 0.88
CA THR A 152 0.06 -9.00 0.11
C THR A 152 0.67 -7.88 -0.72
N ILE A 153 0.37 -7.87 -2.01
CA ILE A 153 0.70 -6.75 -2.90
C ILE A 153 -0.60 -6.03 -3.22
N GLY A 154 -0.62 -4.72 -3.05
CA GLY A 154 -1.74 -3.86 -3.41
C GLY A 154 -1.36 -2.87 -4.49
N HIS A 155 -2.16 -2.76 -5.54
CA HIS A 155 -2.12 -1.65 -6.49
C HIS A 155 -3.17 -0.62 -6.07
N TRP A 156 -2.75 0.64 -5.96
CA TRP A 156 -3.58 1.73 -5.42
C TRP A 156 -3.99 2.72 -6.49
N LYS A 157 -5.26 3.06 -6.49
CA LYS A 157 -5.83 4.13 -7.29
C LYS A 157 -6.40 5.20 -6.37
N GLY A 158 -5.62 6.26 -6.14
CA GLY A 158 -5.92 7.23 -5.10
C GLY A 158 -5.72 6.63 -3.69
N ALA A 159 -6.78 6.59 -2.89
CA ALA A 159 -6.76 6.14 -1.50
C ALA A 159 -7.13 4.66 -1.31
N THR A 160 -7.62 3.97 -2.34
CA THR A 160 -8.07 2.58 -2.27
C THR A 160 -7.32 1.69 -3.25
N MET A 161 -7.20 0.42 -2.93
CA MET A 161 -6.69 -0.60 -3.85
C MET A 161 -7.77 -0.96 -4.87
N ASP A 162 -7.39 -1.05 -6.14
CA ASP A 162 -8.20 -1.60 -7.22
C ASP A 162 -7.73 -3.01 -7.63
N HIS A 163 -6.55 -3.42 -7.18
CA HIS A 163 -6.08 -4.80 -7.29
C HIS A 163 -5.28 -5.22 -6.06
N GLU A 164 -5.52 -6.45 -5.60
CA GLU A 164 -4.81 -7.07 -4.50
C GLU A 164 -4.34 -8.48 -4.90
N TRP A 165 -3.10 -8.82 -4.57
CA TRP A 165 -2.55 -10.17 -4.75
C TRP A 165 -2.18 -10.73 -3.40
N LEU A 166 -2.73 -11.90 -3.07
CA LEU A 166 -2.52 -12.60 -1.82
C LEU A 166 -1.57 -13.79 -2.03
N PHE A 167 -0.59 -13.92 -1.16
CA PHE A 167 0.38 -15.01 -1.21
C PHE A 167 0.58 -15.62 0.16
N TRP A 168 0.37 -16.91 0.27
CA TRP A 168 0.79 -17.73 1.40
C TRP A 168 0.96 -19.19 0.94
N ASP A 169 1.65 -19.98 1.77
CA ASP A 169 1.82 -21.41 1.51
C ASP A 169 0.59 -22.20 2.00
N ASN A 170 -0.27 -22.58 1.06
CA ASN A 170 -1.45 -23.39 1.36
C ASN A 170 -1.09 -24.78 1.91
N GLN A 171 0.01 -25.39 1.46
CA GLN A 171 0.45 -26.68 1.95
C GLN A 171 0.91 -26.58 3.40
N GLU A 172 1.70 -25.59 3.71
CA GLU A 172 2.14 -25.32 5.09
C GLU A 172 0.94 -24.98 6.00
N PHE A 173 -0.03 -24.22 5.52
CA PHE A 173 -1.28 -23.96 6.26
C PHE A 173 -1.99 -25.29 6.60
N MET A 174 -2.23 -26.17 5.60
CA MET A 174 -2.88 -27.45 5.78
C MET A 174 -2.11 -28.38 6.72
N ARG A 175 -0.78 -28.35 6.66
CA ARG A 175 0.10 -29.11 7.56
C ARG A 175 -0.03 -28.64 9.01
N GLN A 176 -0.01 -27.31 9.24
CA GLN A 176 -0.14 -26.73 10.58
C GLN A 176 -1.49 -27.05 11.23
N ILE A 177 -2.57 -26.96 10.47
CA ILE A 177 -3.91 -27.30 10.99
C ILE A 177 -4.17 -28.82 11.04
N GLY A 178 -3.22 -29.64 10.58
CA GLY A 178 -3.25 -31.10 10.70
C GLY A 178 -4.10 -31.82 9.65
N LEU A 179 -4.28 -31.21 8.50
CA LEU A 179 -5.00 -31.80 7.35
C LEU A 179 -4.08 -32.28 6.22
N ALA A 180 -2.77 -32.04 6.32
CA ALA A 180 -1.72 -32.58 5.46
C ALA A 180 -0.54 -33.07 6.31
N GLN A 181 0.31 -33.93 5.68
CA GLN A 181 1.55 -34.45 6.27
C GLN A 181 2.74 -33.58 5.89
#